data_e55cfce3b2249aadaddd300bec4a4feb
#
_entry.id   e55cfce3b2249aadaddd300bec4a4feb
#
_cell.length_a   1.000
_cell.length_b   1.000
_cell.length_c   1.000
_cell.angle_alpha   90.00
_cell.angle_beta   90.00
_cell.angle_gamma   90.00
#
_symmetry.space_group_name_H-M   'P 1'
#
loop_
_entity.id
_entity.type
_entity.pdbx_description
1 polymer ?
#
loop_
_entity_poly.entity_id
_entity_poly.type
_entity_poly.pdbx_seq_one_letter_code
_entity_poly.pdbx_strand_id
1 'polypeptide(L)'
;AVDAVKEVVDYCTEHYGSLSFGAGETLKLIQSRVAGGGYAVGGASLLDEADFTIANLGNAEKGGGAGEVMIHELVHQWWGLGNMFDTSDSTSPWSAEGLTVYTTYRIVKELYGEDYAREHYIDQWQQTVDDYYLNFYVRNPEYLEMLPEQVQLAISNSLSQVRQYNEMPLKIWKAEQLVGGEEAMDQILHDLFNRELDPMYPYLTYQEFLDACGLTEEDLNLA
;
A
#
# COMPACT_ATOMS: atom_id res chain seq x y z
N ALA A 1 8.08 19.08 3.97
CA ALA A 1 8.78 17.77 4.07
C ALA A 1 8.95 17.34 5.53
N VAL A 2 9.60 18.13 6.37
CA VAL A 2 9.85 17.75 7.79
C VAL A 2 8.55 17.48 8.54
N ASP A 3 7.56 18.33 8.38
CA ASP A 3 6.25 18.16 9.04
C ASP A 3 5.53 16.90 8.54
N ALA A 4 5.54 16.65 7.23
CA ALA A 4 4.94 15.45 6.67
C ALA A 4 5.65 14.16 7.15
N VAL A 5 6.98 14.16 7.24
CA VAL A 5 7.73 13.02 7.82
C VAL A 5 7.31 12.77 9.26
N LYS A 6 7.20 13.85 10.06
CA LYS A 6 6.78 13.74 11.44
C LYS A 6 5.37 13.18 11.58
N GLU A 7 4.42 13.67 10.79
CA GLU A 7 3.04 13.21 10.79
C GLU A 7 2.94 11.72 10.44
N VAL A 8 3.68 11.25 9.43
CA VAL A 8 3.71 9.82 9.08
C VAL A 8 4.29 8.98 10.22
N VAL A 9 5.40 9.42 10.81
CA VAL A 9 6.04 8.68 11.91
C VAL A 9 5.15 8.66 13.15
N ASP A 10 4.55 9.79 13.50
CA ASP A 10 3.64 9.88 14.64
C ASP A 10 2.43 8.98 14.42
N TYR A 11 1.77 9.08 13.25
CA TYR A 11 0.62 8.25 12.89
C TYR A 11 0.93 6.75 12.96
N CYS A 12 1.94 6.30 12.22
CA CYS A 12 2.26 4.87 12.17
C CYS A 12 2.74 4.32 13.51
N THR A 13 3.43 5.14 14.31
CA THR A 13 3.86 4.74 15.66
C THR A 13 2.67 4.61 16.61
N GLU A 14 1.72 5.52 16.53
CA GLU A 14 0.52 5.51 17.36
C GLU A 14 -0.39 4.31 17.02
N HIS A 15 -0.64 4.08 15.73
CA HIS A 15 -1.59 3.06 15.28
C HIS A 15 -0.99 1.65 15.19
N TYR A 16 0.27 1.53 14.79
CA TYR A 16 0.88 0.21 14.50
C TYR A 16 2.05 -0.15 15.42
N GLY A 17 2.67 0.83 16.04
CA GLY A 17 3.81 0.62 16.93
C GLY A 17 5.11 1.17 16.39
N SER A 18 6.10 1.24 17.27
CA SER A 18 7.41 1.80 16.95
C SER A 18 8.21 0.91 16.04
N LEU A 19 8.99 1.52 15.13
CA LEU A 19 9.97 0.78 14.33
C LEU A 19 11.03 0.16 15.24
N SER A 20 11.11 -1.17 15.20
CA SER A 20 12.15 -1.93 15.88
C SER A 20 13.30 -2.32 14.95
N PHE A 21 13.13 -2.04 13.65
CA PHE A 21 13.93 -2.60 12.58
C PHE A 21 14.75 -1.52 11.88
N GLY A 22 16.06 -1.72 11.82
CA GLY A 22 17.00 -1.16 10.85
C GLY A 22 17.17 0.37 10.77
N ALA A 23 16.15 1.13 11.10
CA ALA A 23 16.22 2.58 11.06
C ALA A 23 17.21 3.14 12.09
N GLY A 24 17.55 2.33 13.06
CA GLY A 24 18.31 2.82 14.19
C GLY A 24 17.57 3.97 14.84
N GLU A 25 18.24 5.12 14.97
CA GLU A 25 17.64 6.32 15.55
C GLU A 25 17.27 7.37 14.48
N THR A 26 17.44 7.06 13.19
CA THR A 26 17.30 8.07 12.12
C THR A 26 16.68 7.49 10.87
N LEU A 27 15.49 8.00 10.51
CA LEU A 27 14.90 7.83 9.20
C LEU A 27 15.50 8.86 8.22
N LYS A 28 15.93 8.40 7.06
CA LYS A 28 16.55 9.27 6.04
C LYS A 28 15.60 9.46 4.88
N LEU A 29 15.41 10.72 4.49
CA LEU A 29 14.76 11.07 3.26
C LEU A 29 15.81 11.56 2.27
N ILE A 30 15.96 10.87 1.15
CA ILE A 30 17.06 11.09 0.21
C ILE A 30 16.49 11.53 -1.14
N GLN A 31 16.90 12.70 -1.59
CA GLN A 31 16.66 13.14 -2.96
C GLN A 31 17.47 12.27 -3.91
N SER A 32 16.81 11.72 -4.92
CA SER A 32 17.39 10.82 -5.88
C SER A 32 17.02 11.23 -7.31
N ARG A 33 17.73 10.73 -8.31
CA ARG A 33 17.38 10.84 -9.72
C ARG A 33 16.66 9.58 -10.25
N VAL A 34 15.94 8.91 -9.38
CA VAL A 34 15.03 7.84 -9.80
C VAL A 34 13.90 8.50 -10.58
N ALA A 35 13.80 8.24 -11.86
CA ALA A 35 12.78 8.85 -12.69
C ALA A 35 11.40 8.30 -12.34
N GLY A 36 10.52 9.19 -11.87
CA GLY A 36 9.10 8.94 -11.75
C GLY A 36 8.68 8.14 -10.51
N GLY A 37 8.92 8.66 -9.31
CA GLY A 37 8.39 8.08 -8.08
C GLY A 37 9.38 8.03 -6.92
N GLY A 38 9.13 7.08 -6.00
CA GLY A 38 9.96 6.84 -4.85
C GLY A 38 10.46 5.40 -4.78
N TYR A 39 11.32 5.15 -3.81
CA TYR A 39 11.79 3.83 -3.47
C TYR A 39 12.21 3.77 -2.01
N ALA A 40 11.65 2.85 -1.26
CA ALA A 40 12.00 2.64 0.13
C ALA A 40 13.06 1.54 0.32
N VAL A 41 13.99 1.78 1.23
CA VAL A 41 14.94 0.80 1.75
C VAL A 41 14.97 0.89 3.26
N GLY A 42 15.49 -0.10 3.96
CA GLY A 42 15.55 -0.10 5.41
C GLY A 42 16.21 1.17 5.98
N GLY A 43 15.44 1.97 6.71
CA GLY A 43 15.88 3.23 7.32
C GLY A 43 16.02 4.41 6.37
N ALA A 44 15.61 4.29 5.09
CA ALA A 44 15.66 5.40 4.15
C ALA A 44 14.56 5.33 3.09
N SER A 45 14.09 6.50 2.66
CA SER A 45 13.20 6.66 1.52
C SER A 45 13.85 7.57 0.48
N LEU A 46 13.90 7.09 -0.76
CA LEU A 46 14.45 7.81 -1.90
C LEU A 46 13.30 8.37 -2.73
N LEU A 47 13.36 9.66 -3.06
CA LEU A 47 12.34 10.33 -3.88
C LEU A 47 12.97 10.99 -5.09
N ASP A 48 12.21 11.08 -6.18
CA ASP A 48 12.60 11.84 -7.35
C ASP A 48 12.91 13.30 -6.97
N GLU A 49 13.90 13.88 -7.65
CA GLU A 49 14.30 15.26 -7.47
C GLU A 49 13.13 16.25 -7.64
N ALA A 50 12.22 15.96 -8.55
CA ALA A 50 11.03 16.77 -8.80
C ALA A 50 10.05 16.77 -7.59
N ASP A 51 10.06 15.72 -6.82
CA ASP A 51 9.15 15.55 -5.67
C ASP A 51 9.59 16.36 -4.44
N PHE A 52 10.83 16.82 -4.41
CA PHE A 52 11.33 17.72 -3.37
C PHE A 52 10.99 19.20 -3.59
N THR A 53 10.27 19.54 -4.65
CA THR A 53 9.88 20.93 -4.89
C THR A 53 8.85 21.39 -3.86
N ILE A 54 8.97 22.64 -3.38
CA ILE A 54 8.04 23.24 -2.40
C ILE A 54 6.59 23.20 -2.92
N ALA A 55 6.41 23.25 -4.25
CA ALA A 55 5.09 23.21 -4.88
C ALA A 55 4.39 21.84 -4.74
N ASN A 56 5.15 20.78 -4.51
CA ASN A 56 4.65 19.42 -4.46
C ASN A 56 4.57 18.87 -3.03
N LEU A 57 5.48 19.28 -2.15
CA LEU A 57 5.50 18.81 -0.78
C LEU A 57 4.36 19.40 0.05
N GLY A 58 3.39 18.56 0.42
CA GLY A 58 2.27 18.94 1.27
C GLY A 58 1.21 19.81 0.60
N ASN A 59 1.08 19.77 -0.71
CA ASN A 59 0.03 20.48 -1.42
C ASN A 59 -1.12 19.54 -1.79
N ALA A 60 -2.11 19.43 -0.90
CA ALA A 60 -3.32 18.64 -1.10
C ALA A 60 -4.12 19.05 -2.35
N GLU A 61 -4.10 20.34 -2.73
CA GLU A 61 -4.87 20.82 -3.90
C GLU A 61 -4.33 20.27 -5.22
N LYS A 62 -3.12 19.74 -5.23
CA LYS A 62 -2.51 19.15 -6.43
C LYS A 62 -2.68 17.63 -6.51
N GLY A 63 -3.37 17.03 -5.54
CA GLY A 63 -3.78 15.62 -5.48
C GLY A 63 -2.74 14.63 -5.99
N GLY A 64 -2.59 13.48 -5.41
CA GLY A 64 -1.77 12.39 -5.94
C GLY A 64 -0.33 12.76 -6.32
N GLY A 65 0.16 13.90 -5.83
CA GLY A 65 1.49 14.37 -6.16
C GLY A 65 2.55 13.86 -5.19
N ALA A 66 3.66 14.53 -5.21
CA ALA A 66 4.86 14.21 -4.45
C ALA A 66 4.68 14.06 -2.94
N GLY A 67 3.71 14.75 -2.35
CA GLY A 67 3.38 14.59 -0.93
C GLY A 67 2.93 13.17 -0.60
N GLU A 68 2.11 12.57 -1.45
CA GLU A 68 1.61 11.21 -1.27
C GLU A 68 2.69 10.17 -1.54
N VAL A 69 3.53 10.36 -2.55
CA VAL A 69 4.70 9.49 -2.78
C VAL A 69 5.62 9.50 -1.57
N MET A 70 5.86 10.65 -0.97
CA MET A 70 6.69 10.73 0.24
C MET A 70 6.05 10.00 1.42
N ILE A 71 4.74 10.16 1.64
CA ILE A 71 4.00 9.43 2.66
C ILE A 71 4.11 7.93 2.39
N HIS A 72 3.83 7.50 1.17
CA HIS A 72 3.89 6.12 0.73
C HIS A 72 5.26 5.48 1.00
N GLU A 73 6.35 6.11 0.56
CA GLU A 73 7.70 5.59 0.75
C GLU A 73 8.15 5.55 2.23
N LEU A 74 7.61 6.44 3.06
CA LEU A 74 7.85 6.40 4.50
C LEU A 74 7.06 5.27 5.16
N VAL A 75 5.81 5.05 4.77
CA VAL A 75 4.95 3.98 5.28
C VAL A 75 5.55 2.60 5.02
N HIS A 76 6.30 2.41 3.93
CA HIS A 76 7.03 1.17 3.67
C HIS A 76 7.99 0.76 4.81
N GLN A 77 8.42 1.67 5.67
CA GLN A 77 9.21 1.31 6.84
C GLN A 77 8.42 0.41 7.83
N TRP A 78 7.09 0.52 7.84
CA TRP A 78 6.19 -0.37 8.59
C TRP A 78 5.76 -1.57 7.74
N TRP A 79 5.33 -1.35 6.49
CA TRP A 79 4.81 -2.38 5.61
C TRP A 79 5.76 -2.68 4.44
N GLY A 80 6.27 -3.90 4.43
CA GLY A 80 7.24 -4.37 3.44
C GLY A 80 8.67 -4.42 3.97
N LEU A 81 9.11 -3.45 4.75
CA LEU A 81 10.43 -3.42 5.38
C LEU A 81 10.37 -3.77 6.86
N GLY A 82 9.44 -3.19 7.61
CA GLY A 82 9.22 -3.49 9.02
C GLY A 82 8.49 -4.82 9.25
N ASN A 83 7.67 -5.21 8.28
CA ASN A 83 7.02 -6.51 8.19
C ASN A 83 7.19 -7.03 6.77
N MET A 84 7.88 -8.13 6.61
CA MET A 84 8.09 -8.75 5.30
C MET A 84 6.81 -9.43 4.81
N PHE A 85 6.52 -9.32 3.52
CA PHE A 85 5.34 -9.91 2.89
C PHE A 85 5.69 -11.17 2.11
N ASP A 86 4.82 -12.15 2.19
CA ASP A 86 4.89 -13.32 1.33
C ASP A 86 4.45 -12.95 -0.10
N THR A 87 5.38 -13.03 -1.02
CA THR A 87 5.17 -12.81 -2.45
C THR A 87 5.32 -14.09 -3.26
N SER A 88 5.29 -15.25 -2.61
CA SER A 88 5.46 -16.55 -3.26
C SER A 88 4.32 -16.89 -4.22
N ASP A 89 3.12 -16.38 -3.97
CA ASP A 89 1.98 -16.52 -4.87
C ASP A 89 1.88 -15.30 -5.80
N SER A 90 2.36 -15.44 -7.02
CA SER A 90 2.30 -14.39 -8.04
C SER A 90 0.88 -14.05 -8.50
N THR A 91 -0.11 -14.87 -8.16
CA THR A 91 -1.52 -14.62 -8.49
C THR A 91 -2.24 -13.79 -7.44
N SER A 92 -1.70 -13.74 -6.22
CA SER A 92 -2.26 -12.94 -5.14
C SER A 92 -1.95 -11.44 -5.33
N PRO A 93 -2.91 -10.56 -5.07
CA PRO A 93 -2.64 -9.12 -5.00
C PRO A 93 -1.88 -8.73 -3.73
N TRP A 94 -1.74 -9.64 -2.76
CA TRP A 94 -1.09 -9.39 -1.49
C TRP A 94 0.38 -9.05 -1.65
N SER A 95 0.72 -7.83 -1.28
CA SER A 95 2.09 -7.32 -1.35
C SER A 95 2.29 -6.21 -0.31
N ALA A 96 3.52 -5.77 -0.15
CA ALA A 96 3.82 -4.59 0.65
C ALA A 96 3.00 -3.36 0.25
N GLU A 97 2.70 -3.23 -1.06
CA GLU A 97 1.97 -2.09 -1.62
C GLU A 97 0.54 -1.98 -1.08
N GLY A 98 -0.18 -3.07 -0.95
CA GLY A 98 -1.58 -3.06 -0.50
C GLY A 98 -1.78 -2.34 0.83
N LEU A 99 -1.03 -2.73 1.86
CA LEU A 99 -1.08 -2.07 3.17
C LEU A 99 -0.46 -0.68 3.16
N THR A 100 0.60 -0.47 2.38
CA THR A 100 1.22 0.85 2.25
C THR A 100 0.27 1.87 1.62
N VAL A 101 -0.41 1.51 0.54
CA VAL A 101 -1.40 2.38 -0.11
C VAL A 101 -2.61 2.63 0.79
N TYR A 102 -3.13 1.59 1.45
CA TYR A 102 -4.21 1.73 2.43
C TYR A 102 -3.81 2.67 3.59
N THR A 103 -2.62 2.51 4.16
CA THR A 103 -2.15 3.38 5.23
C THR A 103 -1.94 4.82 4.76
N THR A 104 -1.43 5.00 3.53
CA THR A 104 -1.31 6.33 2.90
C THR A 104 -2.68 7.01 2.80
N TYR A 105 -3.71 6.27 2.36
CA TYR A 105 -5.09 6.76 2.37
C TYR A 105 -5.54 7.20 3.76
N ARG A 106 -5.27 6.42 4.81
CA ARG A 106 -5.65 6.73 6.19
C ARG A 106 -4.98 8.01 6.69
N ILE A 107 -3.69 8.20 6.43
CA ILE A 107 -2.93 9.42 6.77
C ILE A 107 -3.49 10.62 6.00
N VAL A 108 -3.74 10.46 4.71
CA VAL A 108 -4.33 11.53 3.87
C VAL A 108 -5.73 11.90 4.35
N LYS A 109 -6.53 10.92 4.78
CA LYS A 109 -7.85 11.16 5.39
C LYS A 109 -7.75 12.02 6.65
N GLU A 110 -6.79 11.75 7.51
CA GLU A 110 -6.58 12.54 8.72
C GLU A 110 -6.13 13.98 8.40
N LEU A 111 -5.22 14.13 7.42
CA LEU A 111 -4.65 15.43 7.06
C LEU A 111 -5.61 16.32 6.26
N TYR A 112 -6.40 15.74 5.37
CA TYR A 112 -7.17 16.50 4.35
C TYR A 112 -8.67 16.24 4.41
N GLY A 113 -9.10 15.33 5.26
CA GLY A 113 -10.50 15.00 5.49
C GLY A 113 -11.00 13.84 4.63
N GLU A 114 -12.15 13.32 5.06
CA GLU A 114 -12.74 12.10 4.48
C GLU A 114 -13.17 12.27 3.03
N ASP A 115 -13.80 13.40 2.67
CA ASP A 115 -14.29 13.65 1.32
C ASP A 115 -13.12 13.64 0.31
N TYR A 116 -12.02 14.32 0.66
CA TYR A 116 -10.81 14.34 -0.17
C TYR A 116 -10.22 12.93 -0.34
N ALA A 117 -10.03 12.22 0.75
CA ALA A 117 -9.43 10.89 0.71
C ALA A 117 -10.33 9.88 -0.04
N ARG A 118 -11.65 9.98 0.11
CA ARG A 118 -12.59 9.14 -0.62
C ARG A 118 -12.49 9.38 -2.13
N GLU A 119 -12.53 10.62 -2.58
CA GLU A 119 -12.46 10.99 -4.00
C GLU A 119 -11.13 10.54 -4.64
N HIS A 120 -10.01 10.71 -3.90
CA HIS A 120 -8.67 10.46 -4.44
C HIS A 120 -8.18 9.02 -4.30
N TYR A 121 -8.83 8.21 -3.45
CA TYR A 121 -8.45 6.83 -3.20
C TYR A 121 -9.61 5.87 -3.45
N ILE A 122 -10.63 5.84 -2.60
CA ILE A 122 -11.66 4.81 -2.65
C ILE A 122 -12.40 4.78 -4.00
N ASP A 123 -12.85 5.95 -4.46
CA ASP A 123 -13.61 6.04 -5.70
C ASP A 123 -12.73 5.69 -6.93
N GLN A 124 -11.45 6.05 -6.89
CA GLN A 124 -10.50 5.71 -7.96
C GLN A 124 -10.11 4.22 -7.92
N TRP A 125 -9.90 3.65 -6.74
CA TRP A 125 -9.65 2.22 -6.62
C TRP A 125 -10.84 1.43 -7.16
N GLN A 126 -12.07 1.79 -6.75
CA GLN A 126 -13.28 1.13 -7.22
C GLN A 126 -13.39 1.19 -8.74
N GLN A 127 -13.23 2.38 -9.33
CA GLN A 127 -13.29 2.53 -10.79
C GLN A 127 -12.23 1.68 -11.49
N THR A 128 -11.00 1.68 -11.00
CA THR A 128 -9.89 0.92 -11.59
C THR A 128 -10.11 -0.59 -11.47
N VAL A 129 -10.67 -1.05 -10.36
CA VAL A 129 -11.01 -2.46 -10.13
C VAL A 129 -12.20 -2.88 -11.02
N ASP A 130 -13.21 -2.04 -11.17
CA ASP A 130 -14.32 -2.29 -12.09
C ASP A 130 -13.82 -2.47 -13.54
N ASP A 131 -12.92 -1.56 -13.97
CA ASP A 131 -12.29 -1.65 -15.30
C ASP A 131 -11.40 -2.90 -15.43
N TYR A 132 -10.70 -3.30 -14.38
CA TYR A 132 -9.90 -4.52 -14.35
C TYR A 132 -10.76 -5.75 -14.59
N TYR A 133 -11.89 -5.91 -13.91
CA TYR A 133 -12.78 -7.05 -14.11
C TYR A 133 -13.53 -7.01 -15.45
N LEU A 134 -13.56 -5.86 -16.14
CA LEU A 134 -14.05 -5.72 -17.51
C LEU A 134 -12.96 -5.99 -18.57
N ASN A 135 -11.68 -6.06 -18.17
CA ASN A 135 -10.57 -6.25 -19.07
C ASN A 135 -10.70 -7.57 -19.83
N PHE A 136 -10.43 -7.53 -21.14
CA PHE A 136 -10.57 -8.69 -22.02
C PHE A 136 -9.71 -9.88 -21.59
N TYR A 137 -8.45 -9.63 -21.21
CA TYR A 137 -7.51 -10.68 -20.82
C TYR A 137 -7.77 -11.22 -19.41
N VAL A 138 -8.39 -10.45 -18.52
CA VAL A 138 -8.85 -10.92 -17.22
C VAL A 138 -10.02 -11.90 -17.39
N ARG A 139 -10.93 -11.59 -18.33
CA ARG A 139 -12.09 -12.43 -18.62
C ARG A 139 -11.79 -13.64 -19.48
N ASN A 140 -10.71 -13.59 -20.25
CA ASN A 140 -10.35 -14.61 -21.23
C ASN A 140 -8.83 -14.86 -21.17
N PRO A 141 -8.31 -15.42 -20.07
CA PRO A 141 -6.87 -15.59 -19.85
C PRO A 141 -6.19 -16.46 -20.93
N GLU A 142 -6.92 -17.37 -21.56
CA GLU A 142 -6.41 -18.21 -22.63
C GLU A 142 -5.95 -17.41 -23.88
N TYR A 143 -6.51 -16.23 -24.11
CA TYR A 143 -6.05 -15.36 -25.20
C TYR A 143 -4.75 -14.63 -24.87
N LEU A 144 -4.47 -14.40 -23.58
CA LEU A 144 -3.20 -13.84 -23.16
C LEU A 144 -2.05 -14.81 -23.50
N GLU A 145 -2.23 -16.10 -23.28
CA GLU A 145 -1.26 -17.15 -23.58
C GLU A 145 -0.93 -17.27 -25.07
N MET A 146 -1.80 -16.77 -25.95
CA MET A 146 -1.60 -16.77 -27.41
C MET A 146 -0.70 -15.63 -27.91
N LEU A 147 -0.39 -14.66 -27.06
CA LEU A 147 0.41 -13.49 -27.43
C LEU A 147 1.92 -13.80 -27.35
N PRO A 148 2.78 -13.01 -28.03
CA PRO A 148 4.21 -13.09 -27.83
C PRO A 148 4.59 -12.86 -26.36
N GLU A 149 5.57 -13.61 -25.84
CA GLU A 149 5.98 -13.60 -24.44
C GLU A 149 6.21 -12.21 -23.86
N GLN A 150 6.87 -11.32 -24.59
CA GLN A 150 7.09 -9.94 -24.14
C GLN A 150 5.80 -9.14 -23.95
N VAL A 151 4.79 -9.41 -24.78
CA VAL A 151 3.47 -8.78 -24.70
C VAL A 151 2.69 -9.36 -23.52
N GLN A 152 2.73 -10.70 -23.36
CA GLN A 152 2.16 -11.36 -22.19
C GLN A 152 2.70 -10.75 -20.90
N LEU A 153 4.02 -10.65 -20.78
CA LEU A 153 4.70 -10.10 -19.60
C LEU A 153 4.28 -8.65 -19.33
N ALA A 154 4.23 -7.81 -20.37
CA ALA A 154 3.81 -6.41 -20.21
C ALA A 154 2.37 -6.28 -19.72
N ILE A 155 1.44 -7.07 -20.27
CA ILE A 155 0.05 -7.09 -19.84
C ILE A 155 -0.08 -7.65 -18.42
N SER A 156 0.58 -8.76 -18.12
CA SER A 156 0.55 -9.37 -16.78
C SER A 156 1.08 -8.43 -15.71
N ASN A 157 2.19 -7.73 -15.98
CA ASN A 157 2.73 -6.73 -15.07
C ASN A 157 1.74 -5.57 -14.83
N SER A 158 1.09 -5.08 -15.90
CA SER A 158 0.09 -4.02 -15.77
C SER A 158 -1.11 -4.47 -14.94
N LEU A 159 -1.61 -5.68 -15.18
CA LEU A 159 -2.72 -6.27 -14.40
C LEU A 159 -2.32 -6.50 -12.93
N SER A 160 -1.10 -6.97 -12.70
CA SER A 160 -0.57 -7.15 -11.34
C SER A 160 -0.47 -5.84 -10.58
N GLN A 161 -0.04 -4.76 -11.23
CA GLN A 161 -0.02 -3.43 -10.60
C GLN A 161 -1.42 -2.97 -10.18
N VAL A 162 -2.43 -3.14 -11.02
CA VAL A 162 -3.82 -2.82 -10.66
C VAL A 162 -4.23 -3.59 -9.40
N ARG A 163 -3.89 -4.87 -9.32
CA ARG A 163 -4.24 -5.70 -8.17
C ARG A 163 -3.55 -5.25 -6.89
N GLN A 164 -2.26 -4.92 -6.96
CA GLN A 164 -1.47 -4.51 -5.79
C GLN A 164 -1.83 -3.11 -5.28
N TYR A 165 -2.03 -2.15 -6.19
CA TYR A 165 -2.21 -0.74 -5.85
C TYR A 165 -3.67 -0.28 -5.77
N ASN A 166 -4.63 -1.08 -6.25
CA ASN A 166 -6.05 -0.71 -6.24
C ASN A 166 -6.93 -1.83 -5.65
N GLU A 167 -6.82 -3.07 -6.14
CA GLU A 167 -7.66 -4.18 -5.64
C GLU A 167 -7.34 -4.47 -4.17
N MET A 168 -6.07 -4.62 -3.81
CA MET A 168 -5.70 -4.98 -2.45
C MET A 168 -6.04 -3.89 -1.42
N PRO A 169 -5.68 -2.61 -1.61
CA PRO A 169 -6.09 -1.58 -0.67
C PRO A 169 -7.61 -1.42 -0.57
N LEU A 170 -8.36 -1.63 -1.66
CA LEU A 170 -9.82 -1.63 -1.63
C LEU A 170 -10.38 -2.81 -0.82
N LYS A 171 -9.77 -4.00 -0.90
CA LYS A 171 -10.11 -5.15 -0.05
C LYS A 171 -9.82 -4.88 1.42
N ILE A 172 -8.69 -4.25 1.74
CA ILE A 172 -8.35 -3.87 3.12
C ILE A 172 -9.35 -2.85 3.66
N TRP A 173 -9.74 -1.85 2.85
CA TRP A 173 -10.78 -0.91 3.21
C TRP A 173 -12.14 -1.61 3.43
N LYS A 174 -12.49 -2.56 2.57
CA LYS A 174 -13.71 -3.37 2.76
C LYS A 174 -13.64 -4.20 4.04
N ALA A 175 -12.49 -4.80 4.34
CA ALA A 175 -12.26 -5.52 5.59
C ALA A 175 -12.43 -4.59 6.80
N GLU A 176 -11.91 -3.36 6.76
CA GLU A 176 -12.11 -2.34 7.81
C GLU A 176 -13.60 -2.14 8.10
N GLN A 177 -14.44 -2.00 7.06
CA GLN A 177 -15.88 -1.83 7.25
C GLN A 177 -16.53 -3.08 7.90
N LEU A 178 -16.07 -4.27 7.53
CA LEU A 178 -16.62 -5.53 8.03
C LEU A 178 -16.19 -5.85 9.46
N VAL A 179 -14.99 -5.48 9.87
CA VAL A 179 -14.50 -5.71 11.25
C VAL A 179 -15.01 -4.68 12.25
N GLY A 180 -15.69 -3.64 11.81
CA GLY A 180 -16.30 -2.64 12.67
C GLY A 180 -15.68 -1.24 12.60
N GLY A 181 -14.85 -0.96 11.59
CA GLY A 181 -14.31 0.35 11.32
C GLY A 181 -12.83 0.50 11.68
N GLU A 182 -12.37 1.75 11.61
CA GLU A 182 -10.96 2.12 11.70
C GLU A 182 -10.27 1.64 12.99
N GLU A 183 -10.88 1.86 14.15
CA GLU A 183 -10.29 1.49 15.44
C GLU A 183 -10.06 -0.03 15.55
N ALA A 184 -11.02 -0.83 15.05
CA ALA A 184 -10.89 -2.28 15.04
C ALA A 184 -9.80 -2.74 14.05
N MET A 185 -9.72 -2.13 12.88
CA MET A 185 -8.68 -2.43 11.90
C MET A 185 -7.30 -2.02 12.41
N ASP A 186 -7.17 -0.87 13.05
CA ASP A 186 -5.90 -0.41 13.63
C ASP A 186 -5.38 -1.38 14.69
N GLN A 187 -6.27 -1.91 15.55
CA GLN A 187 -5.89 -2.93 16.51
C GLN A 187 -5.42 -4.23 15.84
N ILE A 188 -6.10 -4.67 14.79
CA ILE A 188 -5.70 -5.86 14.02
C ILE A 188 -4.32 -5.65 13.39
N LEU A 189 -4.11 -4.51 12.75
CA LEU A 189 -2.83 -4.19 12.09
C LEU A 189 -1.71 -3.99 13.11
N HIS A 190 -2.00 -3.38 14.26
CA HIS A 190 -1.06 -3.29 15.38
C HIS A 190 -0.60 -4.68 15.84
N ASP A 191 -1.54 -5.60 16.05
CA ASP A 191 -1.23 -6.95 16.52
C ASP A 191 -0.43 -7.74 15.47
N LEU A 192 -0.78 -7.60 14.19
CA LEU A 192 -0.02 -8.19 13.08
C LEU A 192 1.40 -7.61 12.98
N PHE A 193 1.57 -6.31 13.14
CA PHE A 193 2.87 -5.67 13.09
C PHE A 193 3.77 -6.09 14.25
N ASN A 194 3.22 -6.25 15.46
CA ASN A 194 3.95 -6.58 16.67
C ASN A 194 3.95 -8.09 17.00
N ARG A 195 3.46 -8.94 16.11
CA ARG A 195 3.43 -10.38 16.34
C ARG A 195 4.82 -10.97 16.50
N GLU A 196 4.93 -12.06 17.22
CA GLU A 196 6.16 -12.86 17.26
C GLU A 196 6.41 -13.48 15.88
N LEU A 197 7.58 -13.21 15.33
CA LEU A 197 7.94 -13.72 14.01
C LEU A 197 8.42 -15.17 14.10
N ASP A 198 7.94 -16.03 13.22
CA ASP A 198 8.53 -17.35 13.01
C ASP A 198 9.94 -17.15 12.40
N PRO A 199 11.02 -17.59 13.10
CA PRO A 199 12.38 -17.43 12.59
C PRO A 199 12.63 -18.14 11.26
N MET A 200 11.83 -19.14 10.92
CA MET A 200 11.94 -19.92 9.67
C MET A 200 11.11 -19.31 8.54
N TYR A 201 10.04 -18.57 8.89
CA TYR A 201 9.16 -17.95 7.92
C TYR A 201 8.63 -16.59 8.45
N PRO A 202 9.46 -15.56 8.45
CA PRO A 202 9.13 -14.25 9.05
C PRO A 202 8.23 -13.38 8.17
N TYR A 203 7.50 -13.96 7.24
CA TYR A 203 6.66 -13.23 6.31
C TYR A 203 5.24 -13.08 6.84
N LEU A 204 4.61 -11.95 6.53
CA LEU A 204 3.18 -11.72 6.75
C LEU A 204 2.41 -12.25 5.53
N THR A 205 1.64 -13.31 5.75
CA THR A 205 0.81 -13.92 4.71
C THR A 205 -0.56 -13.25 4.61
N TYR A 206 -1.16 -13.37 3.44
CA TYR A 206 -2.56 -12.90 3.26
C TYR A 206 -3.54 -13.69 4.15
N GLN A 207 -3.27 -14.98 4.37
CA GLN A 207 -4.10 -15.80 5.25
C GLN A 207 -4.03 -15.32 6.70
N GLU A 208 -2.86 -14.93 7.20
CA GLU A 208 -2.75 -14.34 8.55
C GLU A 208 -3.59 -13.06 8.71
N PHE A 209 -3.61 -12.22 7.67
CA PHE A 209 -4.47 -11.03 7.66
C PHE A 209 -5.96 -11.41 7.68
N LEU A 210 -6.39 -12.34 6.85
CA LEU A 210 -7.79 -12.81 6.83
C LEU A 210 -8.19 -13.43 8.17
N ASP A 211 -7.34 -14.29 8.73
CA ASP A 211 -7.57 -14.93 10.03
C ASP A 211 -7.68 -13.90 11.17
N ALA A 212 -6.81 -12.89 11.17
CA ALA A 212 -6.85 -11.81 12.15
C ALA A 212 -8.12 -10.95 12.04
N CYS A 213 -8.64 -10.78 10.83
CA CYS A 213 -9.91 -10.10 10.59
C CYS A 213 -11.13 -11.00 10.89
N GLY A 214 -10.95 -12.33 11.00
CA GLY A 214 -12.04 -13.29 11.05
C GLY A 214 -12.86 -13.34 9.76
N LEU A 215 -12.24 -13.06 8.62
CA LEU A 215 -12.84 -12.98 7.30
C LEU A 215 -12.29 -14.05 6.36
N THR A 216 -12.99 -14.24 5.25
CA THR A 216 -12.58 -15.09 4.16
C THR A 216 -12.36 -14.26 2.88
N GLU A 217 -11.69 -14.84 1.89
CA GLU A 217 -11.55 -14.20 0.57
C GLU A 217 -12.91 -13.90 -0.08
N GLU A 218 -13.92 -14.75 0.18
CA GLU A 218 -15.28 -14.54 -0.34
C GLU A 218 -15.93 -13.28 0.24
N ASP A 219 -15.70 -12.98 1.52
CA ASP A 219 -16.18 -11.77 2.18
C ASP A 219 -15.58 -10.50 1.54
N LEU A 220 -14.36 -10.59 1.01
CA LEU A 220 -13.64 -9.50 0.38
C LEU A 220 -13.78 -9.47 -1.15
N ASN A 221 -14.63 -10.32 -1.73
CA ASN A 221 -14.87 -10.32 -3.18
C ASN A 221 -15.40 -8.95 -3.65
N LEU A 222 -14.77 -8.38 -4.67
CA LEU A 222 -15.11 -7.09 -5.27
C LEU A 222 -15.83 -7.22 -6.62
N ALA A 223 -15.96 -8.44 -7.14
CA ALA A 223 -16.63 -8.72 -8.42
C ALA A 223 -18.16 -8.84 -8.29
#